data_14eb07820ae038c2e3650de7b330f405
#
_entry.id   14eb07820ae038c2e3650de7b330f405
#
_cell.length_a   1.000
_cell.length_b   1.000
_cell.length_c   1.000
_cell.angle_alpha   90.00
_cell.angle_beta   90.00
_cell.angle_gamma   90.00
#
_symmetry.space_group_name_H-M   'P 1'
#
loop_
_entity.id
_entity.type
_entity.pdbx_description
1 polymer ?
#
loop_
_entity_poly.entity_id
_entity_poly.type
_entity_poly.pdbx_seq_one_letter_code
_entity_poly.pdbx_strand_id
1 'polypeptide(L)'
;MEPNITKEQAEASATEWLGPGPSLMREWLVAAIIDRQQHRDIGKVLANVAEIHVNRWLTEKSGRTVKTIVGQPWDGVTDDDKPRVRNQNKFRMDAWHFETTRRNSQKNAETNATGHIAYRADEFDMVAIFKPGPTFGITGSTIRCIPVSALVNPEKPGQLVTSIPAKIRKIYDNEAKTLEVIKSLYQTPPLPPG
;
A
#
# COMPACT_ATOMS: atom_id res chain seq x y z
N MET A 1 -18.88 14.88 10.03
CA MET A 1 -18.01 15.98 10.55
C MET A 1 -16.63 15.37 10.72
N GLU A 2 -15.62 15.83 9.97
CA GLU A 2 -14.26 15.34 10.13
C GLU A 2 -13.69 15.80 11.48
N PRO A 3 -12.93 14.96 12.21
CA PRO A 3 -12.35 15.34 13.48
C PRO A 3 -11.40 16.54 13.31
N ASN A 4 -11.47 17.49 14.22
CA ASN A 4 -10.54 18.63 14.21
C ASN A 4 -9.21 18.18 14.83
N ILE A 5 -8.16 18.02 14.02
CA ILE A 5 -6.85 17.59 14.49
C ILE A 5 -6.13 18.74 15.16
N THR A 6 -5.73 18.57 16.42
CA THR A 6 -4.96 19.59 17.15
C THR A 6 -3.50 19.60 16.67
N LYS A 7 -2.80 20.71 17.00
CA LYS A 7 -1.36 20.82 16.70
C LYS A 7 -0.55 19.69 17.35
N GLU A 8 -0.86 19.37 18.61
CA GLU A 8 -0.18 18.31 19.36
C GLU A 8 -0.40 16.94 18.70
N GLN A 9 -1.61 16.66 18.20
CA GLN A 9 -1.91 15.43 17.48
C GLN A 9 -1.16 15.36 16.14
N ALA A 10 -1.06 16.47 15.43
CA ALA A 10 -0.31 16.53 14.18
C ALA A 10 1.21 16.36 14.41
N GLU A 11 1.75 16.95 15.48
CA GLU A 11 3.15 16.79 15.88
C GLU A 11 3.47 15.37 16.31
N ALA A 12 2.57 14.70 17.04
CA ALA A 12 2.71 13.29 17.41
C ALA A 12 2.75 12.41 16.16
N SER A 13 1.80 12.59 15.24
CA SER A 13 1.76 11.84 13.97
C SER A 13 3.00 12.07 13.10
N ALA A 14 3.45 13.32 12.99
CA ALA A 14 4.69 13.63 12.26
C ALA A 14 5.92 12.97 12.90
N THR A 15 5.94 12.83 14.23
CA THR A 15 7.00 12.14 14.97
C THR A 15 7.00 10.63 14.69
N GLU A 16 5.82 10.01 14.62
CA GLU A 16 5.70 8.60 14.24
C GLU A 16 6.30 8.30 12.87
N TRP A 17 6.08 9.20 11.91
CA TRP A 17 6.56 9.03 10.54
C TRP A 17 8.05 9.35 10.36
N LEU A 18 8.52 10.43 10.93
CA LEU A 18 9.81 11.04 10.62
C LEU A 18 10.81 10.95 11.79
N GLY A 19 10.39 10.43 12.94
CA GLY A 19 11.18 10.39 14.15
C GLY A 19 11.18 11.71 14.92
N PRO A 20 11.80 11.74 16.13
CA PRO A 20 11.91 12.93 16.94
C PRO A 20 12.92 13.93 16.36
N GLY A 21 12.74 15.19 16.69
CA GLY A 21 13.67 16.27 16.35
C GLY A 21 13.13 17.27 15.32
N PRO A 22 13.71 18.46 15.26
CA PRO A 22 13.31 19.48 14.31
C PRO A 22 13.78 19.11 12.90
N SER A 23 12.88 19.24 11.92
CA SER A 23 13.22 19.18 10.50
C SER A 23 12.18 19.96 9.70
N LEU A 24 12.60 20.59 8.60
CA LEU A 24 11.67 21.31 7.70
C LEU A 24 10.58 20.38 7.16
N MET A 25 10.89 19.10 6.91
CA MET A 25 9.92 18.11 6.46
C MET A 25 8.85 17.85 7.53
N ARG A 26 9.26 17.77 8.80
CA ARG A 26 8.33 17.57 9.91
C ARG A 26 7.43 18.79 10.11
N GLU A 27 7.99 20.00 10.09
CA GLU A 27 7.22 21.26 10.18
C GLU A 27 6.20 21.35 9.04
N TRP A 28 6.63 21.03 7.82
CA TRP A 28 5.74 20.97 6.67
C TRP A 28 4.64 19.91 6.86
N LEU A 29 4.98 18.72 7.34
CA LEU A 29 4.00 17.64 7.55
C LEU A 29 2.98 18.01 8.64
N VAL A 30 3.41 18.65 9.74
CA VAL A 30 2.51 19.16 10.80
C VAL A 30 1.54 20.18 10.22
N ALA A 31 2.04 21.16 9.49
CA ALA A 31 1.20 22.17 8.84
C ALA A 31 0.20 21.54 7.87
N ALA A 32 0.66 20.59 7.06
CA ALA A 32 -0.17 19.89 6.09
C ALA A 32 -1.24 19.00 6.75
N ILE A 33 -0.97 18.36 7.90
CA ILE A 33 -1.95 17.59 8.67
C ILE A 33 -3.02 18.49 9.26
N ILE A 34 -2.64 19.69 9.72
CA ILE A 34 -3.57 20.70 10.26
C ILE A 34 -4.39 21.32 9.14
N ASP A 35 -3.75 21.71 8.04
CA ASP A 35 -4.40 22.32 6.87
C ASP A 35 -4.85 21.23 5.88
N ARG A 36 -6.03 20.70 6.10
CA ARG A 36 -6.61 19.63 5.28
C ARG A 36 -6.88 19.99 3.83
N GLN A 37 -6.79 21.26 3.44
CA GLN A 37 -6.95 21.67 2.05
C GLN A 37 -5.83 21.12 1.14
N GLN A 38 -4.73 20.65 1.73
CA GLN A 38 -3.58 20.04 1.04
C GLN A 38 -3.60 18.50 1.01
N HIS A 39 -4.75 17.85 1.13
CA HIS A 39 -4.88 16.40 1.14
C HIS A 39 -4.08 15.66 0.06
N ARG A 40 -3.98 16.22 -1.15
CA ARG A 40 -3.23 15.60 -2.25
C ARG A 40 -1.73 15.52 -1.98
N ASP A 41 -1.16 16.55 -1.37
CA ASP A 41 0.29 16.61 -1.14
C ASP A 41 0.68 15.77 0.08
N ILE A 42 -0.13 15.79 1.15
CA ILE A 42 0.04 14.85 2.27
C ILE A 42 -0.02 13.41 1.75
N GLY A 43 -1.02 13.07 0.96
CA GLY A 43 -1.20 11.74 0.43
C GLY A 43 0.03 11.22 -0.34
N LYS A 44 0.69 12.09 -1.10
CA LYS A 44 1.93 11.72 -1.83
C LYS A 44 3.11 11.47 -0.91
N VAL A 45 3.34 12.36 0.05
CA VAL A 45 4.48 12.23 0.98
C VAL A 45 4.28 11.01 1.88
N LEU A 46 3.10 10.89 2.47
CA LEU A 46 2.79 9.75 3.34
C LEU A 46 2.78 8.42 2.58
N ALA A 47 2.39 8.40 1.29
CA ALA A 47 2.45 7.18 0.50
C ALA A 47 3.86 6.61 0.42
N ASN A 48 4.87 7.45 0.13
CA ASN A 48 6.27 6.99 0.05
C ASN A 48 6.80 6.49 1.40
N VAL A 49 6.45 7.17 2.50
CA VAL A 49 6.87 6.73 3.84
C VAL A 49 6.10 5.48 4.26
N ALA A 50 4.82 5.38 3.90
CA ALA A 50 3.99 4.22 4.17
C ALA A 50 4.49 2.96 3.44
N GLU A 51 5.06 3.07 2.24
CA GLU A 51 5.68 1.94 1.54
C GLU A 51 6.79 1.29 2.38
N ILE A 52 7.67 2.12 2.96
CA ILE A 52 8.74 1.65 3.85
C ILE A 52 8.14 1.01 5.12
N HIS A 53 7.14 1.65 5.71
CA HIS A 53 6.47 1.13 6.90
C HIS A 53 5.78 -0.21 6.63
N VAL A 54 5.05 -0.34 5.52
CA VAL A 54 4.39 -1.59 5.12
C VAL A 54 5.42 -2.71 4.91
N ASN A 55 6.52 -2.44 4.22
CA ASN A 55 7.56 -3.44 3.97
C ASN A 55 8.27 -3.89 5.26
N ARG A 56 8.50 -2.99 6.23
CA ARG A 56 8.99 -3.35 7.58
C ARG A 56 7.98 -4.22 8.32
N TRP A 57 6.71 -3.83 8.31
CA TRP A 57 5.64 -4.60 8.94
C TRP A 57 5.50 -5.99 8.30
N LEU A 58 5.58 -6.10 6.97
CA LEU A 58 5.59 -7.39 6.26
C LEU A 58 6.80 -8.24 6.66
N THR A 59 7.98 -7.64 6.84
CA THR A 59 9.17 -8.32 7.35
C THR A 59 8.91 -8.92 8.74
N GLU A 60 8.35 -8.14 9.65
CA GLU A 60 8.02 -8.60 11.01
C GLU A 60 6.98 -9.73 11.01
N LYS A 61 5.92 -9.59 10.20
CA LYS A 61 4.81 -10.57 10.17
C LYS A 61 5.14 -11.85 9.42
N SER A 62 5.98 -11.78 8.39
CA SER A 62 6.36 -12.94 7.58
C SER A 62 7.61 -13.67 8.08
N GLY A 63 8.47 -12.98 8.84
CA GLY A 63 9.81 -13.46 9.21
C GLY A 63 10.80 -13.48 8.04
N ARG A 64 10.45 -12.86 6.88
CA ARG A 64 11.32 -12.73 5.70
C ARG A 64 11.59 -11.26 5.41
N THR A 65 12.84 -10.91 5.14
CA THR A 65 13.20 -9.53 4.80
C THR A 65 12.52 -9.08 3.52
N VAL A 66 11.76 -7.99 3.60
CA VAL A 66 11.11 -7.35 2.44
C VAL A 66 11.84 -6.03 2.17
N LYS A 67 12.50 -5.94 1.03
CA LYS A 67 13.20 -4.74 0.57
C LYS A 67 12.24 -3.82 -0.20
N THR A 68 12.34 -2.52 0.04
CA THR A 68 11.68 -1.51 -0.77
C THR A 68 12.39 -1.35 -2.10
N ILE A 69 11.63 -1.35 -3.19
CA ILE A 69 12.14 -1.23 -4.56
C ILE A 69 11.52 0.00 -5.22
N VAL A 70 12.33 0.72 -5.99
CA VAL A 70 11.90 1.89 -6.76
C VAL A 70 11.99 1.58 -8.25
N GLY A 71 11.02 2.06 -9.02
CA GLY A 71 11.03 1.97 -10.49
C GLY A 71 10.53 0.64 -11.07
N GLN A 72 9.96 -0.23 -10.23
CA GLN A 72 9.31 -1.47 -10.64
C GLN A 72 7.77 -1.36 -10.49
N PRO A 73 6.98 -2.26 -11.06
CA PRO A 73 5.53 -2.30 -10.83
C PRO A 73 5.14 -2.79 -9.42
N TRP A 74 6.11 -3.09 -8.57
CA TRP A 74 5.94 -3.46 -7.16
C TRP A 74 6.81 -2.59 -6.26
N ASP A 75 6.39 -2.40 -5.01
CA ASP A 75 7.03 -1.52 -4.05
C ASP A 75 7.88 -2.27 -3.02
N GLY A 76 7.71 -3.59 -2.93
CA GLY A 76 8.50 -4.46 -2.07
C GLY A 76 8.70 -5.84 -2.66
N VAL A 77 9.84 -6.46 -2.30
CA VAL A 77 10.19 -7.83 -2.69
C VAL A 77 10.98 -8.52 -1.59
N THR A 78 10.75 -9.82 -1.41
CA THR A 78 11.57 -10.61 -0.49
C THR A 78 13.01 -10.76 -1.01
N ASP A 79 13.97 -10.67 -0.08
CA ASP A 79 15.41 -10.76 -0.34
C ASP A 79 16.00 -11.94 0.42
N ASP A 80 15.70 -13.13 -0.06
CA ASP A 80 16.25 -14.40 0.44
C ASP A 80 16.25 -15.44 -0.70
N ASP A 81 16.82 -16.62 -0.43
CA ASP A 81 16.97 -17.73 -1.40
C ASP A 81 15.65 -18.48 -1.69
N LYS A 82 14.55 -18.09 -1.06
CA LYS A 82 13.22 -18.68 -1.27
C LYS A 82 12.51 -18.02 -2.47
N PRO A 83 11.41 -18.62 -2.96
CA PRO A 83 10.61 -17.98 -4.00
C PRO A 83 10.26 -16.53 -3.65
N ARG A 84 10.52 -15.64 -4.58
CA ARG A 84 10.28 -14.20 -4.40
C ARG A 84 8.81 -13.93 -4.20
N VAL A 85 8.48 -13.10 -3.20
CA VAL A 85 7.15 -12.54 -3.01
C VAL A 85 7.25 -11.03 -3.23
N ARG A 86 6.43 -10.52 -4.14
CA ARG A 86 6.39 -9.11 -4.55
C ARG A 86 5.08 -8.50 -4.07
N ASN A 87 5.14 -7.32 -3.48
CA ASN A 87 3.95 -6.59 -3.03
C ASN A 87 3.85 -5.20 -3.67
N GLN A 88 2.64 -4.82 -4.03
CA GLN A 88 2.28 -3.47 -4.41
C GLN A 88 1.61 -2.78 -3.21
N ASN A 89 2.18 -1.69 -2.75
CA ASN A 89 1.65 -0.94 -1.62
C ASN A 89 0.67 0.15 -2.09
N LYS A 90 -0.42 0.32 -1.37
CA LYS A 90 -1.41 1.37 -1.63
C LYS A 90 -1.70 2.13 -0.35
N PHE A 91 -1.50 3.42 -0.40
CA PHE A 91 -1.86 4.33 0.68
C PHE A 91 -3.29 4.86 0.48
N ARG A 92 -4.13 4.81 1.53
CA ARG A 92 -5.49 5.31 1.50
C ARG A 92 -5.83 6.10 2.75
N MET A 93 -6.31 7.32 2.55
CA MET A 93 -6.74 8.20 3.63
C MET A 93 -8.20 7.95 4.03
N ASP A 94 -9.02 7.56 3.09
CA ASP A 94 -10.44 7.25 3.24
C ASP A 94 -10.74 5.76 3.02
N ALA A 95 -11.95 5.41 2.71
CA ALA A 95 -12.39 4.03 2.54
C ALA A 95 -11.54 3.23 1.52
N TRP A 96 -11.59 1.92 1.63
CA TRP A 96 -11.00 0.86 0.80
C TRP A 96 -11.23 0.96 -0.72
N HIS A 97 -11.45 2.16 -1.23
CA HIS A 97 -11.63 2.40 -2.64
C HIS A 97 -10.27 2.78 -3.25
N PHE A 98 -9.67 1.86 -4.00
CA PHE A 98 -8.48 2.19 -4.78
C PHE A 98 -8.54 1.51 -6.15
N GLU A 99 -7.92 2.15 -7.10
CA GLU A 99 -7.76 1.64 -8.44
C GLU A 99 -6.54 0.73 -8.50
N THR A 100 -6.70 -0.45 -9.07
CA THR A 100 -5.58 -1.37 -9.39
C THR A 100 -4.96 -0.99 -10.73
N THR A 101 -4.68 0.31 -10.89
CA THR A 101 -4.08 0.86 -12.10
C THR A 101 -2.81 1.63 -11.77
N ARG A 102 -1.91 1.76 -12.73
CA ARG A 102 -0.74 2.63 -12.69
C ARG A 102 -0.85 3.72 -13.75
N ARG A 103 -0.21 4.86 -13.52
CA ARG A 103 -0.02 5.85 -14.58
C ARG A 103 0.95 5.30 -15.62
N ASN A 104 0.59 5.37 -16.88
CA ASN A 104 1.54 5.20 -17.96
C ASN A 104 2.31 6.52 -18.10
N SER A 105 3.61 6.51 -17.80
CA SER A 105 4.50 7.67 -18.03
C SER A 105 4.78 7.89 -19.52
N GLN A 106 4.57 6.88 -20.35
CA GLN A 106 4.65 7.01 -21.81
C GLN A 106 3.28 7.40 -22.34
N LYS A 107 3.19 8.61 -22.92
CA LYS A 107 2.06 9.05 -23.73
C LYS A 107 2.05 8.25 -25.05
N ASN A 108 1.66 6.99 -24.99
CA ASN A 108 1.30 6.27 -26.21
C ASN A 108 -0.11 6.68 -26.60
N ALA A 109 -0.25 7.15 -27.83
CA ALA A 109 -1.52 7.61 -28.41
C ALA A 109 -2.64 6.55 -28.43
N GLU A 110 -2.34 5.31 -28.08
CA GLU A 110 -3.26 4.17 -28.02
C GLU A 110 -3.87 3.90 -26.62
N THR A 111 -3.40 4.60 -25.60
CA THR A 111 -3.97 4.43 -24.25
C THR A 111 -5.09 5.44 -24.02
N ASN A 112 -6.20 4.94 -23.46
CA ASN A 112 -7.38 5.72 -23.09
C ASN A 112 -7.05 7.09 -22.49
N ALA A 113 -7.94 8.05 -22.63
CA ALA A 113 -7.79 9.46 -22.25
C ALA A 113 -7.31 9.74 -20.82
N THR A 114 -7.27 8.75 -19.93
CA THR A 114 -6.86 8.89 -18.53
C THR A 114 -5.39 8.53 -18.28
N GLY A 115 -4.69 7.91 -19.24
CA GLY A 115 -3.31 7.44 -19.05
C GLY A 115 -3.13 6.38 -17.94
N HIS A 116 -4.20 5.72 -17.51
CA HIS A 116 -4.19 4.66 -16.52
C HIS A 116 -4.23 3.29 -17.21
N ILE A 117 -3.32 2.40 -16.81
CA ILE A 117 -3.23 1.03 -17.31
C ILE A 117 -3.49 0.08 -16.13
N ALA A 118 -4.34 -0.93 -16.34
CA ALA A 118 -4.55 -2.00 -15.37
C ALA A 118 -3.24 -2.77 -15.15
N TYR A 119 -2.98 -3.16 -13.90
CA TYR A 119 -1.88 -4.06 -13.60
C TYR A 119 -2.14 -5.45 -14.21
N ARG A 120 -1.07 -6.12 -14.57
CA ARG A 120 -1.09 -7.52 -14.99
C ARG A 120 -1.04 -8.43 -13.76
N ALA A 121 -1.64 -9.61 -13.87
CA ALA A 121 -1.69 -10.58 -12.78
C ALA A 121 -0.32 -11.20 -12.45
N ASP A 122 0.68 -11.06 -13.31
CA ASP A 122 2.04 -11.56 -13.12
C ASP A 122 3.04 -10.50 -12.60
N GLU A 123 2.60 -9.25 -12.41
CA GLU A 123 3.51 -8.17 -12.00
C GLU A 123 3.89 -8.26 -10.51
N PHE A 124 2.98 -8.70 -9.63
CA PHE A 124 3.22 -8.87 -8.20
C PHE A 124 2.29 -9.95 -7.63
N ASP A 125 2.48 -10.32 -6.37
CA ASP A 125 1.80 -11.46 -5.76
C ASP A 125 0.67 -11.03 -4.82
N MET A 126 0.76 -9.82 -4.27
CA MET A 126 -0.31 -9.24 -3.45
C MET A 126 -0.32 -7.71 -3.48
N VAL A 127 -1.47 -7.15 -3.11
CA VAL A 127 -1.64 -5.72 -2.80
C VAL A 127 -1.69 -5.56 -1.29
N ALA A 128 -0.85 -4.70 -0.73
CA ALA A 128 -0.92 -4.29 0.66
C ALA A 128 -1.50 -2.87 0.75
N ILE A 129 -2.63 -2.72 1.44
CA ILE A 129 -3.33 -1.46 1.61
C ILE A 129 -3.05 -0.93 3.01
N PHE A 130 -2.41 0.23 3.08
CA PHE A 130 -2.21 0.95 4.32
C PHE A 130 -3.23 2.09 4.44
N LYS A 131 -3.92 2.13 5.56
CA LYS A 131 -4.78 3.23 5.97
C LYS A 131 -4.21 3.84 7.25
N PRO A 132 -3.88 5.14 7.26
CA PRO A 132 -3.37 5.80 8.46
C PRO A 132 -4.42 5.84 9.56
N GLY A 133 -3.96 6.07 10.79
CA GLY A 133 -4.81 6.32 11.94
C GLY A 133 -5.62 7.63 11.81
N PRO A 134 -6.49 7.92 12.77
CA PRO A 134 -7.40 9.08 12.72
C PRO A 134 -6.68 10.43 12.62
N THR A 135 -5.44 10.51 13.09
CA THR A 135 -4.59 11.71 13.05
C THR A 135 -3.52 11.65 11.96
N PHE A 136 -3.72 10.80 10.95
CA PHE A 136 -2.76 10.51 9.87
C PHE A 136 -1.44 9.87 10.33
N GLY A 137 -1.35 9.41 11.57
CA GLY A 137 -0.20 8.71 12.12
C GLY A 137 -0.22 7.20 11.85
N ILE A 138 0.82 6.52 12.36
CA ILE A 138 0.94 5.05 12.34
C ILE A 138 0.04 4.44 13.41
N THR A 139 -0.07 5.07 14.57
CA THR A 139 -0.94 4.63 15.66
C THR A 139 -2.40 4.59 15.20
N GLY A 140 -3.05 3.45 15.39
CA GLY A 140 -4.42 3.21 14.92
C GLY A 140 -4.54 3.00 13.41
N SER A 141 -3.42 2.88 12.70
CA SER A 141 -3.41 2.52 11.30
C SER A 141 -3.80 1.05 11.09
N THR A 142 -4.18 0.73 9.86
CA THR A 142 -4.46 -0.66 9.47
C THR A 142 -3.74 -1.01 8.17
N ILE A 143 -3.21 -2.25 8.12
CA ILE A 143 -2.68 -2.85 6.90
C ILE A 143 -3.57 -4.03 6.54
N ARG A 144 -3.94 -4.13 5.26
CA ARG A 144 -4.72 -5.25 4.70
C ARG A 144 -4.02 -5.79 3.47
N CYS A 145 -3.93 -7.11 3.38
CA CYS A 145 -3.31 -7.79 2.25
C CYS A 145 -4.36 -8.55 1.44
N ILE A 146 -4.32 -8.36 0.12
CA ILE A 146 -5.19 -9.04 -0.83
C ILE A 146 -4.29 -9.76 -1.83
N PRO A 147 -4.40 -11.10 -1.99
CA PRO A 147 -3.60 -11.82 -2.97
C PRO A 147 -4.07 -11.45 -4.38
N VAL A 148 -3.14 -11.40 -5.33
CA VAL A 148 -3.45 -11.08 -6.74
C VAL A 148 -4.49 -12.02 -7.31
N SER A 149 -4.47 -13.30 -6.93
CA SER A 149 -5.47 -14.29 -7.39
C SER A 149 -6.92 -13.90 -7.12
N ALA A 150 -7.18 -13.11 -6.06
CA ALA A 150 -8.51 -12.58 -5.75
C ALA A 150 -8.87 -11.34 -6.60
N LEU A 151 -7.92 -10.74 -7.30
CA LEU A 151 -8.08 -9.49 -8.06
C LEU A 151 -8.03 -9.70 -9.57
N VAL A 152 -7.83 -10.93 -10.04
CA VAL A 152 -7.82 -11.24 -11.48
C VAL A 152 -9.19 -10.90 -12.08
N ASN A 153 -9.16 -10.16 -13.18
CA ASN A 153 -10.38 -9.81 -13.92
C ASN A 153 -10.93 -11.06 -14.63
N PRO A 154 -12.14 -11.53 -14.31
CA PRO A 154 -12.71 -12.72 -14.92
C PRO A 154 -12.98 -12.58 -16.42
N GLU A 155 -13.22 -11.35 -16.91
CA GLU A 155 -13.46 -11.06 -18.30
C GLU A 155 -12.18 -10.87 -19.13
N LYS A 156 -11.07 -10.56 -18.45
CA LYS A 156 -9.76 -10.32 -19.07
C LYS A 156 -8.67 -11.06 -18.28
N PRO A 157 -8.54 -12.38 -18.47
CA PRO A 157 -7.50 -13.16 -17.81
C PRO A 157 -6.11 -12.56 -18.07
N GLY A 158 -5.30 -12.44 -17.03
CA GLY A 158 -3.98 -11.80 -17.09
C GLY A 158 -3.96 -10.32 -16.72
N GLN A 159 -5.12 -9.67 -16.56
CA GLN A 159 -5.25 -8.32 -16.00
C GLN A 159 -5.93 -8.37 -14.63
N LEU A 160 -5.63 -7.38 -13.80
CA LEU A 160 -6.36 -7.16 -12.56
C LEU A 160 -7.62 -6.31 -12.81
N VAL A 161 -8.60 -6.46 -11.92
CA VAL A 161 -9.74 -5.53 -11.89
C VAL A 161 -9.24 -4.09 -11.67
N THR A 162 -9.89 -3.12 -12.28
CA THR A 162 -9.49 -1.70 -12.16
C THR A 162 -9.85 -1.09 -10.80
N SER A 163 -10.82 -1.69 -10.11
CA SER A 163 -11.19 -1.32 -8.74
C SER A 163 -11.57 -2.58 -7.96
N ILE A 164 -11.26 -2.62 -6.65
CA ILE A 164 -11.56 -3.79 -5.83
C ILE A 164 -13.07 -3.91 -5.61
N PRO A 165 -13.70 -5.03 -6.05
CA PRO A 165 -15.13 -5.24 -5.83
C PRO A 165 -15.49 -5.23 -4.34
N ALA A 166 -16.69 -4.74 -4.01
CA ALA A 166 -17.17 -4.67 -2.61
C ALA A 166 -17.15 -6.03 -1.90
N LYS A 167 -17.44 -7.13 -2.62
CA LYS A 167 -17.37 -8.50 -2.09
C LYS A 167 -15.94 -8.84 -1.64
N ILE A 168 -14.94 -8.52 -2.45
CA ILE A 168 -13.53 -8.78 -2.14
C ILE A 168 -13.10 -7.94 -0.95
N ARG A 169 -13.46 -6.65 -0.93
CA ARG A 169 -13.18 -5.76 0.21
C ARG A 169 -13.74 -6.35 1.50
N LYS A 170 -14.99 -6.80 1.51
CA LYS A 170 -15.62 -7.39 2.69
C LYS A 170 -14.88 -8.63 3.21
N ILE A 171 -14.34 -9.47 2.32
CA ILE A 171 -13.58 -10.68 2.69
C ILE A 171 -12.25 -10.31 3.33
N TYR A 172 -11.52 -9.34 2.76
CA TYR A 172 -10.16 -9.02 3.17
C TYR A 172 -10.05 -7.86 4.15
N ASP A 173 -11.17 -7.22 4.54
CA ASP A 173 -11.18 -6.15 5.54
C ASP A 173 -11.17 -6.69 6.98
N ASN A 174 -10.23 -7.59 7.26
CA ASN A 174 -9.95 -8.00 8.63
C ASN A 174 -8.49 -8.46 8.77
N GLU A 175 -7.99 -8.40 9.99
CA GLU A 175 -6.60 -8.71 10.30
C GLU A 175 -6.30 -10.21 10.16
N ALA A 176 -7.20 -11.07 10.60
CA ALA A 176 -7.02 -12.54 10.50
C ALA A 176 -6.81 -12.95 9.04
N LYS A 177 -7.63 -12.42 8.13
CA LYS A 177 -7.49 -12.71 6.69
C LYS A 177 -6.19 -12.16 6.11
N THR A 178 -5.74 -11.00 6.57
CA THR A 178 -4.45 -10.44 6.21
C THR A 178 -3.29 -11.37 6.61
N LEU A 179 -3.32 -11.90 7.84
CA LEU A 179 -2.31 -12.84 8.33
C LEU A 179 -2.34 -14.18 7.58
N GLU A 180 -3.51 -14.67 7.20
CA GLU A 180 -3.64 -15.86 6.32
C GLU A 180 -2.97 -15.65 4.97
N VAL A 181 -3.18 -14.48 4.33
CA VAL A 181 -2.55 -14.14 3.04
C VAL A 181 -1.02 -14.12 3.19
N ILE A 182 -0.51 -13.47 4.23
CA ILE A 182 0.93 -13.43 4.50
C ILE A 182 1.47 -14.86 4.71
N LYS A 183 0.82 -15.65 5.54
CA LYS A 183 1.23 -17.05 5.79
C LYS A 183 1.25 -17.85 4.50
N SER A 184 0.21 -17.75 3.68
CA SER A 184 0.11 -18.47 2.41
C SER A 184 1.22 -18.11 1.42
N LEU A 185 1.54 -16.82 1.27
CA LEU A 185 2.50 -16.37 0.27
C LEU A 185 3.97 -16.46 0.74
N TYR A 186 4.23 -16.17 2.02
CA TYR A 186 5.60 -16.05 2.51
C TYR A 186 6.14 -17.32 3.17
N GLN A 187 5.27 -18.22 3.64
CA GLN A 187 5.66 -19.44 4.34
C GLN A 187 5.43 -20.72 3.54
N THR A 188 4.85 -20.62 2.34
CA THR A 188 4.67 -21.78 1.46
C THR A 188 6.05 -22.32 1.05
N PRO A 189 6.36 -23.61 1.28
CA PRO A 189 7.57 -24.23 0.74
C PRO A 189 7.56 -24.15 -0.79
N PRO A 190 8.74 -24.12 -1.44
CA PRO A 190 8.80 -24.19 -2.89
C PRO A 190 8.06 -25.43 -3.38
N LEU A 191 7.30 -25.29 -4.47
CA LEU A 191 6.73 -26.43 -5.16
C LEU A 191 7.85 -27.43 -5.43
N PRO A 192 7.65 -28.75 -5.19
CA PRO A 192 8.64 -29.73 -5.55
C PRO A 192 8.97 -29.58 -7.05
N PRO A 193 10.23 -29.76 -7.44
CA PRO A 193 10.60 -29.73 -8.85
C PRO A 193 9.78 -30.80 -9.59
N GLY A 194 9.05 -30.35 -10.61
CA GLY A 194 8.28 -31.23 -11.50
C GLY A 194 9.18 -32.04 -12.40
#